data_acef3acdeb3ea943b1fa5135079321bc
#
_entry.id   acef3acdeb3ea943b1fa5135079321bc
#
_cell.length_a   1.000
_cell.length_b   1.000
_cell.length_c   1.000
_cell.angle_alpha   90.00
_cell.angle_beta   90.00
_cell.angle_gamma   90.00
#
_symmetry.space_group_name_H-M   'P 1'
#
loop_
_entity.id
_entity.type
_entity.pdbx_description
1 polymer ?
#
loop_
_entity_poly.entity_id
_entity_poly.type
_entity_poly.pdbx_seq_one_letter_code
_entity_poly.pdbx_strand_id
1 'polypeptide(L)'
;STGMRQRLGLARVLASQPEVLLMDEPFASLDFITRGELQAELLDIQKELQKTILLVTHQLDEALLLAQRIVVLHADSSVRVWELELPYPRDLTSPQLTALREEITAECRKD
;
A
#
# COMPACT_ATOMS: atom_id res chain seq x y z
N SER A 1 -18.30 12.53 5.22
CA SER A 1 -18.06 11.12 4.92
C SER A 1 -16.66 10.71 5.31
N THR A 2 -16.42 9.43 5.51
CA THR A 2 -15.10 8.88 5.87
C THR A 2 -14.09 9.13 4.77
N GLY A 3 -14.49 8.98 3.49
CA GLY A 3 -13.62 9.23 2.35
C GLY A 3 -13.15 10.68 2.27
N MET A 4 -14.04 11.63 2.55
CA MET A 4 -13.68 13.05 2.57
C MET A 4 -12.71 13.36 3.71
N ARG A 5 -12.91 12.77 4.88
CA ARG A 5 -11.99 12.93 6.02
C ARG A 5 -10.61 12.38 5.70
N GLN A 6 -10.54 11.24 5.02
CA GLN A 6 -9.28 10.64 4.63
C GLN A 6 -8.54 11.53 3.61
N ARG A 7 -9.24 12.07 2.62
CA ARG A 7 -8.65 12.99 1.66
C ARG A 7 -8.11 14.24 2.34
N LEU A 8 -8.88 14.82 3.26
CA LEU A 8 -8.44 15.99 4.00
C LEU A 8 -7.22 15.68 4.85
N GLY A 9 -7.22 14.53 5.53
CA GLY A 9 -6.09 14.11 6.33
C GLY A 9 -4.82 13.92 5.50
N LEU A 10 -4.94 13.28 4.34
CA LEU A 10 -3.83 13.09 3.41
C LEU A 10 -3.30 14.42 2.91
N ALA A 11 -4.19 15.34 2.52
CA ALA A 11 -3.79 16.67 2.05
C ALA A 11 -3.05 17.46 3.13
N ARG A 12 -3.49 17.38 4.38
CA ARG A 12 -2.84 18.06 5.51
C ARG A 12 -1.43 17.55 5.74
N VAL A 13 -1.26 16.23 5.72
CA VAL A 13 0.05 15.61 5.92
C VAL A 13 0.99 15.97 4.79
N LEU A 14 0.51 15.94 3.56
CA LEU A 14 1.31 16.30 2.38
C LEU A 14 1.68 17.77 2.36
N ALA A 15 0.81 18.65 2.86
CA ALA A 15 1.09 20.08 2.95
C ALA A 15 2.29 20.37 3.85
N SER A 16 2.57 19.52 4.84
CA SER A 16 3.75 19.64 5.70
C SER A 16 5.04 19.18 5.04
N GLN A 17 4.96 18.58 3.85
CA GLN A 17 6.09 18.10 3.04
C GLN A 17 7.05 17.18 3.80
N PRO A 18 6.58 16.09 4.39
CA PRO A 18 7.45 15.17 5.13
C PRO A 18 8.39 14.43 4.18
N GLU A 19 9.59 14.08 4.66
CA GLU A 19 10.49 13.21 3.92
C GLU A 19 10.01 11.76 3.95
N VAL A 20 9.45 11.34 5.08
CA VAL A 20 8.88 9.99 5.25
C VAL A 20 7.46 10.14 5.78
N LEU A 21 6.52 9.50 5.12
CA LEU A 21 5.12 9.47 5.52
C LEU A 21 4.76 8.07 6.02
N LEU A 22 4.32 7.97 7.26
CA LEU A 22 3.84 6.71 7.82
C LEU A 22 2.31 6.68 7.76
N MET A 23 1.75 5.65 7.13
CA MET A 23 0.32 5.45 7.02
C MET A 23 -0.04 4.08 7.59
N ASP A 24 -0.86 4.06 8.64
CA ASP A 24 -1.30 2.83 9.30
C ASP A 24 -2.75 2.57 8.97
N GLU A 25 -3.02 1.51 8.20
CA GLU A 25 -4.35 1.10 7.75
C GLU A 25 -5.18 2.26 7.19
N PRO A 26 -4.64 3.06 6.25
CA PRO A 26 -5.30 4.31 5.87
C PRO A 26 -6.61 4.13 5.12
N PHE A 27 -6.84 2.95 4.56
CA PHE A 27 -8.03 2.69 3.74
C PHE A 27 -9.01 1.70 4.37
N ALA A 28 -8.77 1.29 5.62
CA ALA A 28 -9.48 0.18 6.26
C ALA A 28 -11.00 0.40 6.41
N SER A 29 -11.43 1.62 6.63
CA SER A 29 -12.84 1.94 6.88
C SER A 29 -13.61 2.37 5.64
N LEU A 30 -12.98 2.30 4.45
CA LEU A 30 -13.56 2.85 3.24
C LEU A 30 -14.30 1.77 2.44
N ASP A 31 -15.36 2.19 1.76
CA ASP A 31 -16.03 1.35 0.77
C ASP A 31 -15.11 1.10 -0.43
N PHE A 32 -15.46 0.12 -1.25
CA PHE A 32 -14.63 -0.33 -2.37
C PHE A 32 -14.30 0.79 -3.35
N ILE A 33 -15.31 1.60 -3.71
CA ILE A 33 -15.13 2.66 -4.72
C ILE A 33 -14.24 3.78 -4.18
N THR A 34 -14.54 4.28 -3.00
CA THR A 34 -13.77 5.34 -2.36
C THR A 34 -12.33 4.89 -2.10
N ARG A 35 -12.16 3.64 -1.68
CA ARG A 35 -10.81 3.07 -1.48
C ARG A 35 -9.99 3.12 -2.75
N GLY A 36 -10.56 2.66 -3.88
CA GLY A 36 -9.87 2.68 -5.17
C GLY A 36 -9.49 4.08 -5.61
N GLU A 37 -10.39 5.05 -5.41
CA GLU A 37 -10.10 6.44 -5.75
C GLU A 37 -8.93 7.00 -4.94
N LEU A 38 -8.91 6.75 -3.64
CA LEU A 38 -7.83 7.25 -2.78
C LEU A 38 -6.51 6.54 -3.03
N GLN A 39 -6.55 5.25 -3.34
CA GLN A 39 -5.34 4.51 -3.72
C GLN A 39 -4.73 5.08 -4.99
N ALA A 40 -5.54 5.37 -6.00
CA ALA A 40 -5.07 5.99 -7.24
C ALA A 40 -4.50 7.38 -6.99
N GLU A 41 -5.16 8.16 -6.16
CA GLU A 41 -4.69 9.49 -5.77
C GLU A 41 -3.34 9.43 -5.06
N LEU A 42 -3.15 8.47 -4.16
CA LEU A 42 -1.89 8.27 -3.46
C LEU A 42 -0.76 7.93 -4.42
N LEU A 43 -1.02 7.09 -5.42
CA LEU A 43 -0.03 6.76 -6.45
C LEU A 43 0.37 7.99 -7.27
N ASP A 44 -0.60 8.83 -7.63
CA ASP A 44 -0.33 10.06 -8.37
C ASP A 44 0.54 11.02 -7.55
N ILE A 45 0.22 11.17 -6.29
CA ILE A 45 0.98 12.04 -5.37
C ILE A 45 2.40 11.51 -5.21
N GLN A 46 2.58 10.21 -5.01
CA GLN A 46 3.89 9.60 -4.85
C GLN A 46 4.74 9.80 -6.10
N LYS A 47 4.15 9.63 -7.28
CA LYS A 47 4.83 9.85 -8.55
C LYS A 47 5.34 11.28 -8.68
N GLU A 48 4.53 12.25 -8.26
CA GLU A 48 4.86 13.66 -8.34
C GLU A 48 5.90 14.08 -7.30
N LEU A 49 5.71 13.70 -6.04
CA LEU A 49 6.54 14.17 -4.93
C LEU A 49 7.74 13.27 -4.65
N GLN A 50 7.69 12.01 -5.02
CA GLN A 50 8.78 11.02 -4.82
C GLN A 50 9.24 10.92 -3.36
N LYS A 51 8.31 11.03 -2.42
CA LYS A 51 8.59 10.85 -1.00
C LYS A 51 8.56 9.38 -0.63
N THR A 52 9.20 9.02 0.49
CA THR A 52 9.12 7.68 1.03
C THR A 52 7.82 7.52 1.81
N ILE A 53 7.04 6.51 1.46
CA ILE A 53 5.80 6.19 2.17
C ILE A 53 5.93 4.79 2.74
N LEU A 54 5.72 4.68 4.05
CA LEU A 54 5.61 3.39 4.73
C LEU A 54 4.15 3.14 5.02
N LEU A 55 3.58 2.14 4.35
CA LEU A 55 2.17 1.78 4.47
C LEU A 55 2.06 0.48 5.26
N VAL A 56 1.33 0.51 6.37
CA VAL A 56 1.02 -0.69 7.15
C VAL A 56 -0.40 -1.11 6.84
N THR A 57 -0.57 -2.36 6.41
CA THR A 57 -1.89 -2.88 6.03
C THR A 57 -2.00 -4.38 6.28
N HIS A 58 -3.21 -4.86 6.56
CA HIS A 58 -3.55 -6.28 6.60
C HIS A 58 -4.05 -6.78 5.24
N GLN A 59 -4.22 -5.88 4.28
CA GLN A 59 -4.79 -6.20 2.97
C GLN A 59 -3.67 -6.44 1.98
N LEU A 60 -3.41 -7.70 1.65
CA LEU A 60 -2.34 -8.03 0.70
C LEU A 60 -2.59 -7.41 -0.68
N ASP A 61 -3.85 -7.36 -1.12
CA ASP A 61 -4.19 -6.74 -2.40
C ASP A 61 -3.76 -5.28 -2.46
N GLU A 62 -3.93 -4.55 -1.37
CA GLU A 62 -3.52 -3.17 -1.24
C GLU A 62 -2.00 -3.03 -1.41
N ALA A 63 -1.25 -3.88 -0.72
CA ALA A 63 0.21 -3.91 -0.85
C ALA A 63 0.64 -4.23 -2.29
N LEU A 64 0.00 -5.22 -2.93
CA LEU A 64 0.33 -5.59 -4.31
C LEU A 64 0.02 -4.48 -5.31
N LEU A 65 -1.03 -3.70 -5.06
CA LEU A 65 -1.40 -2.59 -5.95
C LEU A 65 -0.48 -1.39 -5.79
N LEU A 66 0.01 -1.12 -4.59
CA LEU A 66 0.62 0.17 -4.26
C LEU A 66 2.13 0.11 -4.05
N ALA A 67 2.67 -1.01 -3.56
CA ALA A 67 4.02 -1.03 -3.04
C ALA A 67 5.08 -1.28 -4.10
N GLN A 68 6.21 -0.61 -3.97
CA GLN A 68 7.44 -0.93 -4.68
C GLN A 68 8.24 -1.99 -3.94
N ARG A 69 8.02 -2.09 -2.63
CA ARG A 69 8.65 -3.08 -1.76
C ARG A 69 7.65 -3.54 -0.74
N ILE A 70 7.52 -4.85 -0.58
CA ILE A 70 6.65 -5.43 0.44
C ILE A 70 7.53 -6.10 1.49
N VAL A 71 7.24 -5.82 2.75
CA VAL A 71 7.93 -6.41 3.91
C VAL A 71 6.91 -7.18 4.72
N VAL A 72 7.17 -8.46 4.93
CA VAL A 72 6.39 -9.27 5.87
C VAL A 72 7.19 -9.37 7.16
N LEU A 73 6.58 -8.92 8.25
CA LEU A 73 7.16 -8.96 9.58
C LEU A 73 6.56 -10.13 10.34
N HIS A 74 7.41 -11.06 10.78
CA HIS A 74 6.98 -12.22 11.52
C HIS A 74 6.96 -11.97 13.03
N ALA A 75 6.25 -12.83 13.77
CA ALA A 75 6.12 -12.72 15.23
C ALA A 75 7.47 -12.78 15.95
N ASP A 76 8.45 -13.49 15.39
CA ASP A 76 9.81 -13.59 15.96
C ASP A 76 10.72 -12.42 15.56
N SER A 77 10.15 -11.39 14.96
CA SER A 77 10.84 -10.20 14.46
C SER A 77 11.71 -10.42 13.22
N SER A 78 11.70 -11.62 12.63
CA SER A 78 12.32 -11.81 11.32
C SER A 78 11.48 -11.16 10.25
N VAL A 79 12.11 -10.80 9.13
CA VAL A 79 11.42 -10.17 8.01
C VAL A 79 11.79 -10.86 6.70
N ARG A 80 10.86 -10.78 5.76
CA ARG A 80 11.14 -11.12 4.38
C ARG A 80 10.68 -10.00 3.48
N VAL A 81 11.47 -9.69 2.45
CA VAL A 81 11.26 -8.53 1.59
C VAL A 81 11.11 -8.97 0.15
N TRP A 82 10.16 -8.38 -0.56
CA TRP A 82 9.99 -8.52 -2.00
C TRP A 82 10.12 -7.16 -2.66
N GLU A 83 10.91 -7.10 -3.73
CA GLU A 83 11.00 -5.93 -4.60
C GLU A 83 10.02 -6.13 -5.76
N LEU A 84 9.11 -5.17 -5.96
CA LEU A 84 8.13 -5.24 -7.03
C LEU A 84 8.51 -4.25 -8.13
N GLU A 85 9.17 -4.74 -9.17
CA GLU A 85 9.55 -3.92 -10.33
C GLU A 85 8.46 -4.00 -11.40
N LEU A 86 7.25 -3.64 -11.02
CA LEU A 86 6.08 -3.69 -11.87
C LEU A 86 5.52 -2.29 -12.09
N PRO A 87 5.16 -1.95 -13.33
CA PRO A 87 4.60 -0.62 -13.62
C PRO A 87 3.22 -0.44 -13.01
N TYR A 88 2.81 0.80 -12.89
CA TYR A 88 1.46 1.19 -12.51
C TYR A 88 0.67 1.65 -13.75
N PRO A 89 -0.67 1.49 -13.79
CA PRO A 89 -1.46 0.76 -12.78
C PRO A 89 -1.23 -0.74 -12.86
N ARG A 90 -1.42 -1.44 -11.76
CA ARG A 90 -1.23 -2.89 -11.67
C ARG A 90 -2.56 -3.60 -11.74
N ASP A 91 -2.57 -4.76 -12.39
CA ASP A 91 -3.73 -5.64 -12.53
C ASP A 91 -3.57 -6.83 -11.58
N LEU A 92 -4.43 -6.91 -10.55
CA LEU A 92 -4.39 -8.00 -9.57
C LEU A 92 -4.63 -9.38 -10.19
N THR A 93 -5.22 -9.43 -11.38
CA THR A 93 -5.48 -10.69 -12.08
C THR A 93 -4.31 -11.13 -12.95
N SER A 94 -3.27 -10.31 -13.07
CA SER A 94 -2.10 -10.66 -13.88
C SER A 94 -1.38 -11.88 -13.31
N PRO A 95 -0.71 -12.68 -14.17
CA PRO A 95 0.05 -13.85 -13.68
C PRO A 95 1.13 -13.47 -12.68
N GLN A 96 1.80 -12.34 -12.86
CA GLN A 96 2.86 -11.88 -11.95
C GLN A 96 2.32 -11.59 -10.56
N LEU A 97 1.21 -10.86 -10.45
CA LEU A 97 0.62 -10.54 -9.16
C LEU A 97 -0.05 -11.75 -8.52
N THR A 98 -0.63 -12.65 -9.31
CA THR A 98 -1.20 -13.90 -8.78
C THR A 98 -0.10 -14.76 -8.15
N ALA A 99 1.04 -14.89 -8.81
CA ALA A 99 2.16 -15.66 -8.28
C ALA A 99 2.72 -15.03 -7.00
N LEU A 100 2.88 -13.72 -6.98
CA LEU A 100 3.33 -12.99 -5.78
C LEU A 100 2.36 -13.15 -4.62
N ARG A 101 1.07 -13.10 -4.91
CA ARG A 101 0.03 -13.28 -3.88
C ARG A 101 0.18 -14.64 -3.20
N GLU A 102 0.35 -15.70 -3.98
CA GLU A 102 0.51 -17.05 -3.44
C GLU A 102 1.77 -17.16 -2.59
N GLU A 103 2.88 -16.63 -3.06
CA GLU A 103 4.15 -16.67 -2.35
C GLU A 103 4.10 -15.91 -1.03
N ILE A 104 3.58 -14.68 -1.06
CA ILE A 104 3.50 -13.84 0.13
C ILE A 104 2.49 -14.42 1.14
N THR A 105 1.35 -14.94 0.65
CA THR A 105 0.37 -15.58 1.51
C THR A 105 0.97 -16.78 2.23
N ALA A 106 1.75 -17.59 1.52
CA ALA A 106 2.44 -18.73 2.13
C ALA A 106 3.42 -18.28 3.21
N GLU A 107 4.14 -17.20 2.98
CA GLU A 107 5.05 -16.64 3.98
C GLU A 107 4.32 -16.14 5.22
N CYS A 108 3.19 -15.46 5.04
CA CYS A 108 2.38 -14.98 6.16
C CYS A 108 1.83 -16.10 7.03
N ARG A 109 1.59 -17.28 6.45
CA ARG A 109 1.05 -18.44 7.18
C ARG A 109 2.08 -19.16 8.06
N LYS A 110 3.35 -18.78 8.00
CA LYS A 110 4.41 -19.40 8.81
C LYS A 110 4.36 -18.98 10.27
N ASP A 111 3.62 -17.95 10.60
CA ASP A 111 3.46 -17.47 11.98
C ASP A 111 2.40 -18.24 12.78
#